data_63d5fe776de060b6e8c89fc442679088
#
_entry.id   63d5fe776de060b6e8c89fc442679088
#
_cell.length_a   1.000
_cell.length_b   1.000
_cell.length_c   1.000
_cell.angle_alpha   90.00
_cell.angle_beta   90.00
_cell.angle_gamma   90.00
#
_symmetry.space_group_name_H-M   'P 1'
#
loop_
_entity.id
_entity.type
_entity.pdbx_description
1 polymer ?
#
loop_
_entity_poly.entity_id
_entity_poly.type
_entity_poly.pdbx_seq_one_letter_code
_entity_poly.pdbx_strand_id
1 'polypeptide(L)'
;VPDGGVGFDYRLGMAVPDFWIKLLKEVPDEEWNIWEMWHMMVDRLGTVKTVAYCESHDQALVGDKTLAFRLMDKQMYTDMNRSAENLVIDRGMALHKLIRLFTISLAGDAYLNFMGNEFGHPEWIDFPREGNGWSYAHARRQWSLSTNGFLRYSFLGEFDKAMIGLM
;
A
#
# COMPACT_ATOMS: atom_id res chain seq x y z
N VAL A 1 2.14 -18.12 19.46
CA VAL A 1 2.18 -19.44 20.12
C VAL A 1 1.87 -19.19 21.59
N PRO A 2 0.76 -19.71 22.14
CA PRO A 2 0.30 -19.34 23.48
C PRO A 2 1.31 -19.59 24.58
N ASP A 3 2.15 -20.61 24.46
CA ASP A 3 3.04 -21.07 25.51
C ASP A 3 4.52 -21.05 25.09
N GLY A 4 5.05 -19.86 24.84
CA GLY A 4 6.47 -19.71 24.68
C GLY A 4 6.97 -19.63 23.23
N GLY A 5 6.40 -18.75 22.46
CA GLY A 5 7.09 -18.24 21.26
C GLY A 5 8.40 -17.56 21.63
N VAL A 6 9.06 -16.96 20.65
CA VAL A 6 10.33 -16.23 20.83
C VAL A 6 10.18 -14.93 21.66
N GLY A 7 9.00 -14.65 22.24
CA GLY A 7 8.78 -13.50 23.11
C GLY A 7 8.33 -12.22 22.42
N PHE A 8 7.89 -12.28 21.17
CA PHE A 8 7.29 -11.13 20.50
C PHE A 8 5.78 -11.04 20.77
N ASP A 9 5.29 -9.83 21.04
CA ASP A 9 3.87 -9.55 21.27
C ASP A 9 3.04 -9.50 19.99
N TYR A 10 3.66 -9.16 18.88
CA TYR A 10 3.03 -9.01 17.57
C TYR A 10 3.77 -9.81 16.50
N ARG A 11 3.02 -10.25 15.48
CA ARG A 11 3.57 -10.79 14.25
C ARG A 11 3.15 -9.95 13.03
N LEU A 12 3.91 -10.01 11.95
CA LEU A 12 3.51 -9.42 10.67
C LEU A 12 2.44 -10.28 9.99
N GLY A 13 1.39 -9.63 9.50
CA GLY A 13 0.29 -10.25 8.75
C GLY A 13 0.62 -10.41 7.27
N MET A 14 1.55 -11.29 6.92
CA MET A 14 2.10 -11.44 5.57
C MET A 14 1.07 -11.86 4.51
N ALA A 15 -0.01 -12.52 4.90
CA ALA A 15 -1.06 -12.94 3.96
C ALA A 15 -1.83 -11.76 3.36
N VAL A 16 -1.91 -10.63 4.06
CA VAL A 16 -2.68 -9.46 3.63
C VAL A 16 -2.10 -8.80 2.39
N PRO A 17 -0.82 -8.40 2.33
CA PRO A 17 -0.24 -7.83 1.13
C PRO A 17 -0.24 -8.81 -0.05
N ASP A 18 -0.01 -10.10 0.19
CA ASP A 18 -0.05 -11.10 -0.87
C ASP A 18 -1.46 -11.25 -1.47
N PHE A 19 -2.48 -11.20 -0.63
CA PHE A 19 -3.87 -11.17 -1.07
C PHE A 19 -4.17 -9.96 -1.96
N TRP A 20 -3.78 -8.75 -1.54
CA TRP A 20 -3.99 -7.54 -2.34
C TRP A 20 -3.29 -7.61 -3.70
N ILE A 21 -2.04 -8.09 -3.74
CA ILE A 21 -1.30 -8.24 -4.99
C ILE A 21 -1.99 -9.25 -5.91
N LYS A 22 -2.40 -10.39 -5.38
CA LYS A 22 -3.11 -11.41 -6.16
C LYS A 22 -4.42 -10.86 -6.72
N LEU A 23 -5.22 -10.21 -5.87
CA LEU A 23 -6.49 -9.61 -6.28
C LEU A 23 -6.29 -8.58 -7.40
N LEU A 24 -5.32 -7.68 -7.26
CA LEU A 24 -5.02 -6.67 -8.27
C LEU A 24 -4.47 -7.23 -9.59
N LYS A 25 -3.85 -8.40 -9.57
CA LYS A 25 -3.30 -9.05 -10.78
C LYS A 25 -4.31 -9.89 -11.52
N GLU A 26 -5.19 -10.56 -10.80
CA GLU A 26 -5.98 -11.66 -11.34
C GLU A 26 -7.46 -11.31 -11.49
N VAL A 27 -7.97 -10.30 -10.78
CA VAL A 27 -9.41 -10.01 -10.72
C VAL A 27 -9.67 -8.54 -11.01
N PRO A 28 -10.48 -8.21 -12.05
CA PRO A 28 -10.99 -6.86 -12.25
C PRO A 28 -11.75 -6.36 -11.02
N ASP A 29 -11.60 -5.09 -10.65
CA ASP A 29 -12.19 -4.59 -9.40
C ASP A 29 -13.73 -4.57 -9.39
N GLU A 30 -14.39 -4.53 -10.52
CA GLU A 30 -15.84 -4.73 -10.65
C GLU A 30 -16.31 -6.14 -10.26
N GLU A 31 -15.38 -7.11 -10.23
CA GLU A 31 -15.63 -8.51 -9.84
C GLU A 31 -15.17 -8.82 -8.40
N TRP A 32 -14.65 -7.83 -7.68
CA TRP A 32 -14.17 -8.07 -6.33
C TRP A 32 -15.29 -8.49 -5.39
N ASN A 33 -15.08 -9.61 -4.72
CA ASN A 33 -16.01 -10.15 -3.75
C ASN A 33 -15.73 -9.57 -2.36
N ILE A 34 -16.63 -8.71 -1.88
CA ILE A 34 -16.50 -8.04 -0.57
C ILE A 34 -16.43 -9.06 0.58
N TRP A 35 -17.15 -10.19 0.49
CA TRP A 35 -17.10 -11.23 1.51
C TRP A 35 -15.75 -11.94 1.56
N GLU A 36 -15.14 -12.23 0.43
CA GLU A 36 -13.78 -12.78 0.39
C GLU A 36 -12.77 -11.79 0.97
N MET A 37 -12.87 -10.53 0.58
CA MET A 37 -12.02 -9.47 1.12
C MET A 37 -12.16 -9.38 2.64
N TRP A 38 -13.38 -9.37 3.16
CA TRP A 38 -13.65 -9.33 4.59
C TRP A 38 -13.07 -10.55 5.31
N HIS A 39 -13.34 -11.76 4.80
CA HIS A 39 -12.83 -13.00 5.39
C HIS A 39 -11.31 -13.01 5.46
N MET A 40 -10.63 -12.61 4.37
CA MET A 40 -9.17 -12.53 4.34
C MET A 40 -8.60 -11.53 5.37
N MET A 41 -9.31 -10.43 5.62
CA MET A 41 -8.86 -9.44 6.60
C MET A 41 -9.08 -9.90 8.04
N VAL A 42 -10.17 -10.63 8.34
CA VAL A 42 -10.50 -11.04 9.69
C VAL A 42 -10.02 -12.44 10.06
N ASP A 43 -9.61 -13.24 9.09
CA ASP A 43 -9.07 -14.59 9.32
C ASP A 43 -7.66 -14.53 9.91
N ARG A 44 -7.62 -14.47 11.23
CA ARG A 44 -6.40 -14.34 12.03
C ARG A 44 -6.34 -15.41 13.10
N LEU A 45 -5.11 -15.75 13.50
CA LEU A 45 -4.90 -16.56 14.70
C LEU A 45 -5.35 -15.76 15.93
N GLY A 46 -6.48 -16.12 16.52
CA GLY A 46 -7.14 -15.36 17.58
C GLY A 46 -6.32 -15.13 18.86
N THR A 47 -5.20 -15.84 19.03
CA THR A 47 -4.34 -15.72 20.21
C THR A 47 -3.08 -14.88 19.96
N VAL A 48 -2.84 -14.41 18.72
CA VAL A 48 -1.61 -13.69 18.36
C VAL A 48 -1.97 -12.37 17.71
N LYS A 49 -1.52 -11.29 18.32
CA LYS A 49 -1.68 -9.95 17.76
C LYS A 49 -0.94 -9.81 16.43
N THR A 50 -1.56 -9.13 15.49
CA THR A 50 -1.06 -9.01 14.12
C THR A 50 -0.87 -7.54 13.74
N VAL A 51 0.27 -7.23 13.14
CA VAL A 51 0.51 -5.96 12.43
C VAL A 51 0.09 -6.15 10.98
N ALA A 52 -0.98 -5.46 10.57
CA ALA A 52 -1.46 -5.47 9.20
C ALA A 52 -0.73 -4.44 8.33
N TYR A 53 -0.61 -4.72 7.04
CA TYR A 53 -0.05 -3.79 6.06
C TYR A 53 -0.48 -4.15 4.64
N CYS A 54 -0.54 -3.16 3.75
CA CYS A 54 -0.93 -3.37 2.35
C CYS A 54 0.25 -3.81 1.50
N GLU A 55 1.42 -3.26 1.76
CA GLU A 55 2.70 -3.61 1.15
C GLU A 55 3.86 -3.25 2.08
N SER A 56 5.00 -3.85 1.83
CA SER A 56 6.29 -3.49 2.41
C SER A 56 7.33 -3.41 1.29
N HIS A 57 8.60 -3.25 1.66
CA HIS A 57 9.69 -3.33 0.71
C HIS A 57 9.74 -4.68 -0.03
N ASP A 58 9.27 -5.75 0.59
CA ASP A 58 9.26 -7.07 -0.06
C ASP A 58 8.36 -7.09 -1.29
N GLN A 59 7.16 -6.55 -1.19
CA GLN A 59 6.24 -6.47 -2.32
C GLN A 59 6.65 -5.42 -3.34
N ALA A 60 7.14 -4.28 -2.86
CA ALA A 60 7.50 -3.15 -3.72
C ALA A 60 8.83 -3.34 -4.47
N LEU A 61 9.77 -4.09 -3.89
CA LEU A 61 11.13 -4.30 -4.43
C LEU A 61 11.29 -5.67 -5.08
N VAL A 62 10.97 -6.71 -4.32
CA VAL A 62 11.19 -8.09 -4.73
C VAL A 62 10.04 -8.59 -5.57
N GLY A 63 8.84 -8.13 -5.25
CA GLY A 63 7.62 -8.58 -5.88
C GLY A 63 7.28 -7.88 -7.19
N ASP A 64 7.93 -6.73 -7.58
CA ASP A 64 7.65 -6.10 -8.87
C ASP A 64 7.29 -4.58 -8.83
N LYS A 65 6.16 -4.17 -8.21
CA LYS A 65 5.66 -2.79 -8.27
C LYS A 65 5.03 -2.35 -6.95
N THR A 66 5.07 -1.06 -6.68
CA THR A 66 4.27 -0.50 -5.57
C THR A 66 2.77 -0.66 -5.84
N LEU A 67 1.97 -0.67 -4.78
CA LEU A 67 0.51 -0.73 -4.87
C LEU A 67 -0.04 0.40 -5.76
N ALA A 68 0.44 1.62 -5.55
CA ALA A 68 0.03 2.78 -6.35
C ALA A 68 0.36 2.59 -7.84
N PHE A 69 1.55 2.08 -8.14
CA PHE A 69 1.95 1.87 -9.53
C PHE A 69 1.20 0.70 -10.20
N ARG A 70 0.79 -0.32 -9.45
CA ARG A 70 -0.10 -1.38 -9.98
C ARG A 70 -1.45 -0.83 -10.40
N LEU A 71 -1.98 0.11 -9.63
CA LEU A 71 -3.30 0.68 -9.86
C LEU A 71 -3.32 1.72 -10.99
N MET A 72 -2.27 2.50 -11.15
CA MET A 72 -2.26 3.69 -12.00
C MET A 72 -1.20 3.66 -13.11
N ASP A 73 -0.18 2.80 -12.99
CA ASP A 73 0.92 2.59 -13.94
C ASP A 73 1.55 3.91 -14.42
N LYS A 74 2.05 3.92 -15.64
CA LYS A 74 2.75 5.05 -16.27
C LYS A 74 1.95 6.36 -16.29
N GLN A 75 0.65 6.30 -16.16
CA GLN A 75 -0.19 7.50 -16.11
C GLN A 75 0.08 8.37 -14.87
N MET A 76 0.67 7.80 -13.82
CA MET A 76 1.15 8.58 -12.68
C MET A 76 2.24 9.61 -13.05
N TYR A 77 2.96 9.41 -14.14
CA TYR A 77 3.99 10.35 -14.57
C TYR A 77 3.46 11.55 -15.35
N THR A 78 2.27 11.42 -15.95
CA THR A 78 1.71 12.46 -16.82
C THR A 78 0.43 13.09 -16.28
N ASP A 79 -0.41 12.31 -15.58
CA ASP A 79 -1.80 12.68 -15.31
C ASP A 79 -2.13 12.90 -13.83
N MET A 80 -1.12 12.97 -12.97
CA MET A 80 -1.31 13.29 -11.55
C MET A 80 -1.51 14.80 -11.27
N ASN A 81 -1.58 15.65 -12.29
CA ASN A 81 -1.95 17.04 -12.06
C ASN A 81 -3.45 17.16 -11.76
N ARG A 82 -3.82 18.18 -10.97
CA ARG A 82 -5.20 18.36 -10.49
C ARG A 82 -6.22 18.69 -11.59
N SER A 83 -5.76 19.21 -12.72
CA SER A 83 -6.61 19.58 -13.85
C SER A 83 -6.77 18.45 -14.88
N ALA A 84 -6.01 17.36 -14.76
CA ALA A 84 -6.15 16.24 -15.66
C ALA A 84 -7.43 15.43 -15.35
N GLU A 85 -8.17 15.13 -16.39
CA GLU A 85 -9.29 14.19 -16.32
C GLU A 85 -8.81 12.83 -16.81
N ASN A 86 -8.59 11.90 -15.90
CA ASN A 86 -8.11 10.57 -16.22
C ASN A 86 -8.76 9.53 -15.30
N LEU A 87 -9.61 8.71 -15.89
CA LEU A 87 -10.38 7.69 -15.18
C LEU A 87 -9.47 6.64 -14.50
N VAL A 88 -8.31 6.31 -15.10
CA VAL A 88 -7.37 5.34 -14.49
C VAL A 88 -6.80 5.91 -13.19
N ILE A 89 -6.44 7.21 -13.19
CA ILE A 89 -5.96 7.88 -11.99
C ILE A 89 -7.06 7.98 -10.93
N ASP A 90 -8.26 8.41 -11.31
CA ASP A 90 -9.38 8.56 -10.38
C ASP A 90 -9.75 7.22 -9.72
N ARG A 91 -9.89 6.16 -10.54
CA ARG A 91 -10.16 4.80 -10.08
C ARG A 91 -9.01 4.26 -9.23
N GLY A 92 -7.77 4.41 -9.68
CA GLY A 92 -6.59 3.94 -8.97
C GLY A 92 -6.44 4.58 -7.59
N MET A 93 -6.68 5.88 -7.47
CA MET A 93 -6.68 6.59 -6.19
C MET A 93 -7.82 6.11 -5.28
N ALA A 94 -9.01 5.86 -5.81
CA ALA A 94 -10.13 5.35 -5.04
C ALA A 94 -9.84 3.96 -4.48
N LEU A 95 -9.32 3.05 -5.31
CA LEU A 95 -8.94 1.70 -4.90
C LEU A 95 -7.77 1.69 -3.91
N HIS A 96 -6.77 2.54 -4.11
CA HIS A 96 -5.67 2.70 -3.16
C HIS A 96 -6.17 3.09 -1.76
N LYS A 97 -7.10 4.02 -1.69
CA LYS A 97 -7.75 4.43 -0.43
C LYS A 97 -8.54 3.28 0.19
N LEU A 98 -9.35 2.57 -0.60
CA LEU A 98 -10.16 1.45 -0.17
C LEU A 98 -9.29 0.32 0.43
N ILE A 99 -8.25 -0.10 -0.28
CA ILE A 99 -7.32 -1.15 0.16
C ILE A 99 -6.73 -0.80 1.52
N ARG A 100 -6.26 0.44 1.66
CA ARG A 100 -5.64 0.89 2.91
C ARG A 100 -6.64 0.96 4.06
N LEU A 101 -7.85 1.48 3.80
CA LEU A 101 -8.91 1.54 4.82
C LEU A 101 -9.33 0.15 5.29
N PHE A 102 -9.54 -0.79 4.37
CA PHE A 102 -9.85 -2.18 4.74
C PHE A 102 -8.74 -2.80 5.59
N THR A 103 -7.51 -2.61 5.19
CA THR A 103 -6.36 -3.18 5.89
C THR A 103 -6.24 -2.64 7.31
N ILE A 104 -6.25 -1.32 7.50
CA ILE A 104 -6.09 -0.73 8.84
C ILE A 104 -7.29 -1.05 9.74
N SER A 105 -8.50 -1.10 9.17
CA SER A 105 -9.72 -1.29 9.96
C SER A 105 -9.98 -2.74 10.37
N LEU A 106 -9.53 -3.72 9.59
CA LEU A 106 -9.96 -5.11 9.74
C LEU A 106 -8.82 -6.11 9.95
N ALA A 107 -7.63 -5.86 9.39
CA ALA A 107 -6.65 -6.92 9.19
C ALA A 107 -5.67 -7.11 10.35
N GLY A 108 -5.70 -6.28 11.39
CA GLY A 108 -4.75 -6.41 12.49
C GLY A 108 -5.11 -5.63 13.74
N ASP A 109 -4.25 -5.79 14.73
CA ASP A 109 -4.29 -5.06 16.00
C ASP A 109 -3.37 -3.82 15.97
N ALA A 110 -2.54 -3.75 14.94
CA ALA A 110 -1.68 -2.63 14.61
C ALA A 110 -1.52 -2.52 13.09
N TYR A 111 -1.08 -1.36 12.62
CA TYR A 111 -0.91 -1.08 11.19
C TYR A 111 0.51 -0.60 10.88
N LEU A 112 1.12 -1.20 9.86
CA LEU A 112 2.37 -0.75 9.28
C LEU A 112 2.07 0.02 7.99
N ASN A 113 2.49 1.26 7.91
CA ASN A 113 2.48 2.01 6.67
C ASN A 113 3.87 1.96 6.03
N PHE A 114 3.97 1.36 4.84
CA PHE A 114 5.21 1.42 4.07
C PHE A 114 5.42 2.85 3.58
N MET A 115 6.57 3.40 3.88
CA MET A 115 6.91 4.80 3.61
C MET A 115 6.70 5.16 2.13
N GLY A 116 5.86 6.17 1.89
CA GLY A 116 5.42 6.59 0.57
C GLY A 116 3.96 6.21 0.25
N ASN A 117 3.39 5.18 0.89
CA ASN A 117 2.00 4.80 0.67
C ASN A 117 1.02 5.87 1.12
N GLU A 118 1.38 6.66 2.13
CA GLU A 118 0.55 7.75 2.66
C GLU A 118 0.16 8.77 1.58
N PHE A 119 0.99 8.93 0.55
CA PHE A 119 0.68 9.82 -0.58
C PHE A 119 0.72 9.12 -1.95
N GLY A 120 0.87 7.79 -1.98
CA GLY A 120 0.90 7.01 -3.22
C GLY A 120 2.14 7.26 -4.07
N HIS A 121 3.32 7.21 -3.48
CA HIS A 121 4.58 7.41 -4.19
C HIS A 121 4.68 6.53 -5.44
N PRO A 122 4.94 7.08 -6.63
CA PRO A 122 4.80 6.37 -7.90
C PRO A 122 5.94 5.40 -8.19
N GLU A 123 7.13 5.67 -7.66
CA GLU A 123 8.33 4.97 -8.08
C GLU A 123 8.58 3.73 -7.23
N TRP A 124 9.13 2.74 -7.88
CA TRP A 124 9.69 1.59 -7.21
C TRP A 124 10.88 2.03 -6.33
N ILE A 125 11.24 1.19 -5.38
CA ILE A 125 12.44 1.36 -4.59
C ILE A 125 13.47 0.33 -5.07
N ASP A 126 14.71 0.75 -5.21
CA ASP A 126 15.84 -0.17 -5.42
C ASP A 126 16.94 0.15 -4.41
N PHE A 127 17.53 -0.89 -3.84
CA PHE A 127 18.68 -0.74 -2.96
C PHE A 127 19.95 -0.45 -3.76
N PRO A 128 20.93 0.28 -3.18
CA PRO A 128 22.26 0.38 -3.76
C PRO A 128 22.85 -1.02 -3.97
N ARG A 129 23.18 -1.33 -5.21
CA ARG A 129 23.75 -2.61 -5.64
C ARG A 129 24.63 -2.43 -6.86
N GLU A 130 25.41 -3.43 -7.22
CA GLU A 130 26.33 -3.37 -8.36
C GLU A 130 25.61 -2.99 -9.66
N GLY A 131 24.44 -3.59 -9.94
CA GLY A 131 23.66 -3.37 -11.16
C GLY A 131 23.12 -1.94 -11.34
N ASN A 132 23.13 -1.09 -10.30
CA ASN A 132 22.75 0.32 -10.38
C ASN A 132 23.89 1.26 -9.95
N GLY A 133 25.14 0.77 -9.98
CA GLY A 133 26.32 1.57 -9.61
C GLY A 133 26.34 2.03 -8.16
N TRP A 134 25.72 1.26 -7.25
CA TRP A 134 25.59 1.57 -5.83
C TRP A 134 24.84 2.89 -5.57
N SER A 135 23.94 3.26 -6.48
CA SER A 135 23.17 4.50 -6.41
C SER A 135 22.09 4.46 -5.34
N TYR A 136 21.97 5.56 -4.58
CA TYR A 136 20.85 5.80 -3.65
C TYR A 136 19.67 6.51 -4.32
N ALA A 137 19.71 6.79 -5.61
CA ALA A 137 18.67 7.57 -6.28
C ALA A 137 17.28 6.93 -6.15
N HIS A 138 17.20 5.61 -6.30
CA HIS A 138 15.95 4.85 -6.17
C HIS A 138 15.67 4.33 -4.75
N ALA A 139 16.57 4.56 -3.79
CA ALA A 139 16.36 4.22 -2.39
C ALA A 139 15.62 5.32 -1.60
N ARG A 140 15.25 6.42 -2.26
CA ARG A 140 14.65 7.61 -1.65
C ARG A 140 13.22 7.81 -2.12
N ARG A 141 12.41 8.40 -1.23
CA ARG A 141 11.08 8.91 -1.58
C ARG A 141 11.16 10.34 -2.05
N GLN A 142 10.37 10.69 -3.06
CA GLN A 142 10.21 12.07 -3.53
C GLN A 142 9.16 12.79 -2.69
N TRP A 143 9.52 13.17 -1.47
CA TRP A 143 8.60 13.81 -0.52
C TRP A 143 7.97 15.10 -1.05
N SER A 144 8.64 15.80 -1.97
CA SER A 144 8.11 17.00 -2.62
C SER A 144 6.81 16.75 -3.39
N LEU A 145 6.53 15.51 -3.83
CA LEU A 145 5.27 15.16 -4.48
C LEU A 145 4.08 15.30 -3.51
N SER A 146 4.26 14.93 -2.24
CA SER A 146 3.19 14.97 -1.24
C SER A 146 2.72 16.39 -0.92
N THR A 147 3.60 17.37 -1.05
CA THR A 147 3.33 18.78 -0.73
C THR A 147 3.09 19.66 -1.96
N ASN A 148 3.23 19.10 -3.18
CA ASN A 148 3.01 19.84 -4.40
C ASN A 148 1.52 20.12 -4.61
N GLY A 149 1.12 21.39 -4.49
CA GLY A 149 -0.27 21.82 -4.62
C GLY A 149 -0.89 21.65 -6.02
N PHE A 150 -0.09 21.41 -7.05
CA PHE A 150 -0.57 21.15 -8.42
C PHE A 150 -0.84 19.67 -8.69
N LEU A 151 -0.39 18.79 -7.82
CA LEU A 151 -0.51 17.33 -7.98
C LEU A 151 -1.55 16.73 -7.03
N ARG A 152 -2.08 15.58 -7.43
CA ARG A 152 -3.12 14.84 -6.71
C ARG A 152 -2.59 14.00 -5.54
N TYR A 153 -1.27 13.86 -5.38
CA TYR A 153 -0.66 13.10 -4.28
C TYR A 153 -1.10 13.61 -2.90
N SER A 154 -1.30 14.92 -2.77
CA SER A 154 -1.82 15.52 -1.54
C SER A 154 -3.21 15.00 -1.14
N PHE A 155 -4.07 14.60 -2.09
CA PHE A 155 -5.38 14.02 -1.78
C PHE A 155 -5.28 12.65 -1.12
N LEU A 156 -4.26 11.87 -1.47
CA LEU A 156 -3.96 10.61 -0.79
C LEU A 156 -3.41 10.87 0.62
N GLY A 157 -2.52 11.86 0.77
CA GLY A 157 -2.00 12.26 2.06
C GLY A 157 -3.07 12.77 3.03
N GLU A 158 -4.02 13.58 2.55
CA GLU A 158 -5.16 14.04 3.37
C GLU A 158 -6.08 12.87 3.75
N PHE A 159 -6.29 11.91 2.85
CA PHE A 159 -7.01 10.69 3.19
C PHE A 159 -6.28 9.88 4.26
N ASP A 160 -4.97 9.71 4.13
CA ASP A 160 -4.15 9.00 5.12
C ASP A 160 -4.29 9.61 6.52
N LYS A 161 -4.15 10.92 6.60
CA LYS A 161 -4.34 11.68 7.84
C LYS A 161 -5.72 11.45 8.45
N ALA A 162 -6.78 11.53 7.62
CA ALA A 162 -8.15 11.31 8.08
C ALA A 162 -8.36 9.85 8.52
N MET A 163 -7.85 8.89 7.77
CA MET A 163 -7.96 7.46 8.07
C MET A 163 -7.30 7.11 9.40
N ILE A 164 -6.09 7.61 9.64
CA ILE A 164 -5.38 7.40 10.92
C ILE A 164 -6.10 8.10 12.07
N GLY A 165 -6.70 9.26 11.82
CA GLY A 165 -7.45 10.00 12.83
C GLY A 165 -8.76 9.33 13.28
N LEU A 166 -9.22 8.29 12.56
CA LEU A 166 -10.41 7.50 12.92
C LEU A 166 -10.07 6.31 13.86
N MET A 167 -8.80 5.93 13.95
CA MET A 167 -8.30 4.81 14.75
C MET A 167 -7.88 5.26 16.16
#